data_a5c22940e5629c8a03ad9c4bda0853eb
#
_entry.id   a5c22940e5629c8a03ad9c4bda0853eb
#
_cell.length_a   1.000
_cell.length_b   1.000
_cell.length_c   1.000
_cell.angle_alpha   90.00
_cell.angle_beta   90.00
_cell.angle_gamma   90.00
#
_symmetry.space_group_name_H-M   'P 1'
#
loop_
_entity.id
_entity.type
_entity.pdbx_description
1 polymer ?
#
loop_
_entity_poly.entity_id
_entity_poly.type
_entity_poly.pdbx_seq_one_letter_code
_entity_poly.pdbx_strand_id
1 'polypeptide(L)'
;MKLSYTLPARQRLVEIEDYFTVHASPKAAVRLVDGLLSKALGLLKHPKKGKPVKLLAHRGLGHRSLSAGRFLIVYYVDGEIIHITDFFDTRQHPTRMRG
;
A
#
# COMPACT_ATOMS: atom_id res chain seq x y z
N MET A 1 -10.76 -11.74 -9.82
CA MET A 1 -10.02 -10.49 -9.55
C MET A 1 -8.62 -10.84 -9.05
N LYS A 2 -7.64 -10.07 -9.42
CA LYS A 2 -6.23 -10.32 -9.09
C LYS A 2 -5.60 -9.10 -8.43
N LEU A 3 -4.60 -9.32 -7.56
CA LEU A 3 -3.72 -8.26 -7.08
C LEU A 3 -2.46 -8.19 -7.95
N SER A 4 -2.04 -6.96 -8.22
CA SER A 4 -0.76 -6.69 -8.86
C SER A 4 -0.03 -5.62 -8.04
N TYR A 5 1.26 -5.80 -7.84
CA TYR A 5 2.08 -4.84 -7.12
C TYR A 5 2.98 -4.14 -8.10
N THR A 6 2.88 -2.81 -8.18
CA THR A 6 3.78 -2.02 -9.03
C THR A 6 5.21 -2.12 -8.51
N LEU A 7 6.19 -1.84 -9.37
CA LEU A 7 7.58 -1.81 -8.93
C LEU A 7 7.81 -0.82 -7.78
N PRO A 8 7.28 0.42 -7.81
CA PRO A 8 7.39 1.32 -6.67
C PRO A 8 6.80 0.76 -5.37
N ALA A 9 5.68 0.04 -5.44
CA ALA A 9 5.09 -0.59 -4.25
C ALA A 9 6.00 -1.68 -3.68
N ARG A 10 6.59 -2.51 -4.54
CA ARG A 10 7.54 -3.55 -4.11
C ARG A 10 8.80 -2.95 -3.50
N GLN A 11 9.30 -1.89 -4.10
CA GLN A 11 10.45 -1.15 -3.55
C GLN A 11 10.13 -0.57 -2.16
N ARG A 12 8.91 -0.07 -1.98
CA ARG A 12 8.48 0.45 -0.68
C ARG A 12 8.47 -0.64 0.39
N LEU A 13 8.01 -1.85 0.06
CA LEU A 13 8.04 -2.97 1.01
C LEU A 13 9.47 -3.30 1.45
N VAL A 14 10.42 -3.29 0.52
CA VAL A 14 11.83 -3.50 0.84
C VAL A 14 12.33 -2.40 1.78
N GLU A 15 12.03 -1.13 1.48
CA GLU A 15 12.41 0.00 2.32
C GLU A 15 11.84 -0.13 3.74
N ILE A 16 10.56 -0.54 3.86
CA ILE A 16 9.90 -0.75 5.15
C ILE A 16 10.59 -1.88 5.91
N GLU A 17 10.85 -3.01 5.26
CA GLU A 17 11.50 -4.15 5.88
C GLU A 17 12.91 -3.79 6.38
N ASP A 18 13.70 -3.11 5.56
CA ASP A 18 15.05 -2.69 5.92
C ASP A 18 15.03 -1.75 7.13
N TYR A 19 14.14 -0.76 7.11
CA TYR A 19 14.01 0.20 8.20
C TYR A 19 13.67 -0.51 9.53
N PHE A 20 12.67 -1.37 9.53
CA PHE A 20 12.23 -2.04 10.75
C PHE A 20 13.17 -3.16 11.22
N THR A 21 13.92 -3.75 10.29
CA THR A 21 14.99 -4.69 10.66
C THR A 21 16.04 -4.00 11.52
N VAL A 22 16.42 -2.77 11.16
CA VAL A 22 17.42 -1.98 11.87
C VAL A 22 16.85 -1.37 13.16
N HIS A 23 15.67 -0.75 13.08
CA HIS A 23 15.12 0.06 14.17
C HIS A 23 14.24 -0.72 15.15
N ALA A 24 13.86 -1.92 14.84
CA ALA A 24 13.12 -2.82 15.73
C ALA A 24 13.81 -4.17 15.79
N SER A 25 13.42 -5.09 14.89
CA SER A 25 14.07 -6.41 14.79
C SER A 25 13.71 -7.03 13.43
N PRO A 26 14.50 -8.02 12.96
CA PRO A 26 14.13 -8.76 11.76
C PRO A 26 12.75 -9.42 11.87
N LYS A 27 12.42 -9.96 13.04
CA LYS A 27 11.12 -10.61 13.26
C LYS A 27 9.97 -9.60 13.21
N ALA A 28 10.14 -8.42 13.78
CA ALA A 28 9.13 -7.36 13.73
C ALA A 28 8.93 -6.86 12.29
N ALA A 29 10.01 -6.74 11.53
CA ALA A 29 9.95 -6.33 10.12
C ALA A 29 9.14 -7.32 9.28
N VAL A 30 9.39 -8.62 9.43
CA VAL A 30 8.65 -9.68 8.72
C VAL A 30 7.17 -9.64 9.09
N ARG A 31 6.84 -9.52 10.37
CA ARG A 31 5.44 -9.44 10.83
C ARG A 31 4.72 -8.25 10.24
N LEU A 32 5.37 -7.09 10.18
CA LEU A 32 4.79 -5.88 9.62
C LEU A 32 4.49 -6.06 8.14
N VAL A 33 5.45 -6.53 7.36
CA VAL A 33 5.29 -6.74 5.91
C VAL A 33 4.19 -7.78 5.65
N ASP A 34 4.21 -8.90 6.38
CA ASP A 34 3.18 -9.94 6.24
C ASP A 34 1.79 -9.38 6.56
N GLY A 35 1.68 -8.53 7.58
CA GLY A 35 0.43 -7.87 7.93
C GLY A 35 -0.09 -6.95 6.84
N LEU A 36 0.80 -6.18 6.21
CA LEU A 36 0.44 -5.30 5.10
C LEU A 36 -0.03 -6.10 3.88
N LEU A 37 0.68 -7.16 3.54
CA LEU A 37 0.31 -8.03 2.42
C LEU A 37 -1.02 -8.75 2.67
N SER A 38 -1.24 -9.21 3.89
CA SER A 38 -2.50 -9.85 4.29
C SER A 38 -3.68 -8.87 4.19
N LYS A 39 -3.47 -7.63 4.63
CA LYS A 39 -4.49 -6.58 4.54
C LYS A 39 -4.83 -6.28 3.07
N ALA A 40 -3.81 -6.21 2.21
CA ALA A 40 -4.00 -6.01 0.78
C ALA A 40 -4.82 -7.13 0.14
N LEU A 41 -4.59 -8.39 0.54
CA LEU A 41 -5.37 -9.53 0.04
C LEU A 41 -6.86 -9.39 0.33
N GLY A 42 -7.23 -8.75 1.43
CA GLY A 42 -8.63 -8.49 1.77
C GLY A 42 -9.36 -7.64 0.74
N LEU A 43 -8.65 -6.86 -0.06
CA LEU A 43 -9.24 -6.05 -1.12
C LEU A 43 -9.85 -6.90 -2.24
N LEU A 44 -9.44 -8.15 -2.40
CA LEU A 44 -10.05 -9.06 -3.38
C LEU A 44 -11.54 -9.28 -3.12
N LYS A 45 -11.96 -9.24 -1.85
CA LYS A 45 -13.37 -9.36 -1.47
C LYS A 45 -14.10 -8.03 -1.51
N HIS A 46 -13.40 -6.94 -1.22
CA HIS A 46 -13.99 -5.60 -1.11
C HIS A 46 -13.08 -4.56 -1.78
N PRO A 47 -13.02 -4.54 -3.13
CA PRO A 47 -12.05 -3.69 -3.85
C PRO A 47 -12.30 -2.19 -3.67
N LYS A 48 -13.50 -1.78 -3.29
CA LYS A 48 -13.82 -0.36 -3.06
C LYS A 48 -13.83 0.02 -1.59
N LYS A 49 -13.28 -0.80 -0.72
CA LYS A 49 -13.27 -0.54 0.73
C LYS A 49 -12.45 0.70 1.10
N GLY A 50 -11.37 0.98 0.38
CA GLY A 50 -10.55 2.15 0.63
C GLY A 50 -11.25 3.45 0.28
N LYS A 51 -10.77 4.55 0.85
CA LYS A 51 -11.28 5.90 0.59
C LYS A 51 -10.61 6.50 -0.64
N PRO A 52 -11.32 7.31 -1.44
CA PRO A 52 -10.68 8.02 -2.55
C PRO A 52 -9.49 8.87 -2.07
N VAL A 53 -8.41 8.87 -2.85
CA VAL A 53 -7.22 9.66 -2.58
C VAL A 53 -7.26 10.91 -3.45
N LYS A 54 -7.61 12.05 -2.83
CA LYS A 54 -7.76 13.33 -3.55
C LYS A 54 -6.44 13.79 -4.18
N LEU A 55 -5.32 13.56 -3.49
CA LEU A 55 -4.00 13.95 -3.96
C LEU A 55 -3.64 13.30 -5.32
N LEU A 56 -4.15 12.12 -5.59
CA LEU A 56 -3.89 11.38 -6.83
C LEU A 56 -5.04 11.46 -7.85
N ALA A 57 -6.06 12.27 -7.56
CA ALA A 57 -7.24 12.40 -8.43
C ALA A 57 -6.86 12.87 -9.84
N HIS A 58 -5.84 13.71 -9.97
CA HIS A 58 -5.35 14.22 -11.26
C HIS A 58 -4.86 13.11 -12.19
N ARG A 59 -4.51 11.95 -11.65
CA ARG A 59 -4.07 10.78 -12.44
C ARG A 59 -5.22 10.12 -13.20
N GLY A 60 -6.48 10.37 -12.79
CA GLY A 60 -7.67 9.82 -13.45
C GLY A 60 -7.86 8.32 -13.29
N LEU A 61 -7.14 7.68 -12.37
CA LEU A 61 -7.19 6.22 -12.18
C LEU A 61 -8.12 5.78 -11.05
N GLY A 62 -8.64 6.72 -10.26
CA GLY A 62 -9.53 6.39 -9.15
C GLY A 62 -8.81 5.78 -7.96
N HIS A 63 -7.62 6.28 -7.65
CA HIS A 63 -6.85 5.78 -6.51
C HIS A 63 -7.63 5.83 -5.20
N ARG A 64 -7.47 4.78 -4.40
CA ARG A 64 -8.02 4.64 -3.06
C ARG A 64 -6.91 4.30 -2.07
N SER A 65 -7.16 4.56 -0.80
CA SER A 65 -6.26 4.13 0.26
C SER A 65 -7.01 3.38 1.35
N LEU A 66 -6.40 2.30 1.83
CA LEU A 66 -6.91 1.49 2.92
C LEU A 66 -5.96 1.62 4.10
N SER A 67 -6.49 2.00 5.27
CA SER A 67 -5.69 2.12 6.48
C SER A 67 -5.22 0.77 6.98
N ALA A 68 -3.94 0.68 7.32
CA ALA A 68 -3.29 -0.49 7.90
C ALA A 68 -2.29 -0.04 8.95
N GLY A 69 -2.76 0.21 10.18
CA GLY A 69 -1.96 0.83 11.23
C GLY A 69 -1.52 2.23 10.81
N ARG A 70 -0.22 2.50 10.88
CA ARG A 70 0.33 3.80 10.45
C ARG A 70 0.54 3.90 8.94
N PHE A 71 0.21 2.85 8.19
CA PHE A 71 0.39 2.82 6.74
C PHE A 71 -0.94 2.96 6.02
N LEU A 72 -0.88 3.49 4.81
CA LEU A 72 -1.98 3.46 3.86
C LEU A 72 -1.59 2.54 2.70
N ILE A 73 -2.44 1.59 2.38
CA ILE A 73 -2.29 0.78 1.17
C ILE A 73 -2.96 1.55 0.04
N VAL A 74 -2.15 2.08 -0.87
CA VAL A 74 -2.63 2.89 -2.00
C VAL A 74 -2.82 1.98 -3.20
N TYR A 75 -3.98 2.08 -3.84
CA TYR A 75 -4.31 1.19 -4.95
C TYR A 75 -5.34 1.83 -5.88
N TYR A 76 -5.48 1.27 -7.07
CA TYR A 76 -6.62 1.54 -7.94
C TYR A 76 -7.06 0.24 -8.62
N VAL A 77 -8.32 0.22 -9.07
CA VAL A 77 -8.92 -0.95 -9.74
C VAL A 77 -9.04 -0.65 -11.21
N ASP A 78 -8.53 -1.55 -12.04
CA ASP A 78 -8.66 -1.50 -13.49
C ASP A 78 -9.16 -2.87 -13.97
N GLY A 79 -10.42 -2.93 -14.37
CA GLY A 79 -11.06 -4.19 -14.76
C GLY A 79 -11.01 -5.20 -13.60
N GLU A 80 -10.38 -6.34 -13.85
CA GLU A 80 -10.25 -7.43 -12.88
C GLU A 80 -8.96 -7.38 -12.07
N ILE A 81 -8.21 -6.27 -12.17
CA ILE A 81 -6.92 -6.14 -11.51
C ILE A 81 -6.95 -5.01 -10.49
N ILE A 82 -6.53 -5.29 -9.26
CA ILE A 82 -6.26 -4.31 -8.24
C ILE A 82 -4.77 -4.02 -8.27
N HIS A 83 -4.39 -2.80 -8.64
CA HIS A 83 -2.99 -2.38 -8.71
C HIS A 83 -2.61 -1.70 -7.40
N ILE A 84 -1.77 -2.36 -6.61
CA ILE A 84 -1.21 -1.77 -5.40
C ILE A 84 -0.03 -0.90 -5.82
N THR A 85 -0.08 0.40 -5.49
CA THR A 85 0.91 1.38 -5.96
C THR A 85 1.84 1.87 -4.87
N ASP A 86 1.44 1.77 -3.60
CA ASP A 86 2.28 2.19 -2.48
C ASP A 86 1.80 1.56 -1.16
N PHE A 87 2.73 1.47 -0.21
CA PHE A 87 2.47 1.26 1.21
C PHE A 87 3.00 2.51 1.92
N PHE A 88 2.16 3.52 2.01
CA PHE A 88 2.56 4.86 2.41
C PHE A 88 2.54 5.02 3.93
N ASP A 89 3.67 5.45 4.52
CA ASP A 89 3.76 5.77 5.95
C ASP A 89 3.11 7.14 6.18
N THR A 90 2.04 7.16 6.99
CA THR A 90 1.28 8.38 7.27
C THR A 90 2.07 9.47 7.99
N ARG A 91 3.26 9.14 8.53
CA ARG A 91 4.16 10.12 9.12
C ARG A 91 5.01 10.87 8.09
N GLN A 92 5.03 10.40 6.84
CA GLN A 92 5.69 11.06 5.73
C GLN A 92 4.80 12.16 5.15
N HIS A 93 5.41 13.11 4.44
CA HIS A 93 4.64 14.13 3.74
C HIS A 93 3.82 13.50 2.61
N PRO A 94 2.53 13.88 2.45
CA PRO A 94 1.65 13.27 1.43
C PRO A 94 2.18 13.33 -0.01
N THR A 95 3.03 14.31 -0.35
CA THR A 95 3.64 14.40 -1.68
C THR A 95 4.55 13.22 -2.02
N ARG A 96 4.94 12.41 -1.03
CA ARG A 96 5.77 11.21 -1.24
C ARG A 96 4.95 9.98 -1.59
N MET A 97 3.61 10.10 -1.57
CA MET A 97 2.73 8.99 -1.93
C MET A 97 2.90 8.62 -3.40
N ARG A 98 3.11 7.33 -3.64
CA ARG A 98 3.30 6.79 -4.98
C ARG A 98 1.96 6.30 -5.56
N GLY A 99 1.66 6.78 -6.71
CA GLY A 99 0.47 6.38 -7.47
C GLY A 99 0.85 5.52 -8.65
#